data_79f30498f2c2b63fcd050da8f6f9845d
#
_entry.id   79f30498f2c2b63fcd050da8f6f9845d
#
_cell.length_a   1.000
_cell.length_b   1.000
_cell.length_c   1.000
_cell.angle_alpha   90.00
_cell.angle_beta   90.00
_cell.angle_gamma   90.00
#
_symmetry.space_group_name_H-M   'P 1'
#
loop_
_entity.id
_entity.type
_entity.pdbx_description
1 polymer ?
#
loop_
_entity_poly.entity_id
_entity_poly.type
_entity_poly.pdbx_seq_one_letter_code
_entity_poly.pdbx_strand_id
1 'polypeptide(L)'
;MKKFVAIAGNIGVGKSTLVKMLCDQMGWDPFYEPVTENPYLADFYQNMSAWAFHSQVFFLAHRLRSHFGLAQNPNSVIQDRSVYEDAEIFANNLYQQGNIQDRDYKTYRELYETAVQFLPPPDLVIYLRASVPTLLNRINSRGRDYERKIAPEYLKNLNDLYESWIENFTLCPVLAVPADDLDYVAHSGHLRLIVKKVDDKLTGKEEVVFEPEEMARAAED
;
A
#
# COMPACT_ATOMS: atom_id res chain seq x y z
N MET A 1 21.71 -10.74 1.10
CA MET A 1 21.54 -9.50 1.90
C MET A 1 20.06 -9.40 2.24
N LYS A 2 19.71 -9.02 3.49
CA LYS A 2 18.31 -8.80 3.90
C LYS A 2 17.66 -7.74 3.02
N LYS A 3 16.40 -7.96 2.65
CA LYS A 3 15.60 -7.05 1.82
C LYS A 3 14.37 -6.58 2.58
N PHE A 4 14.00 -5.33 2.34
CA PHE A 4 12.73 -4.74 2.78
C PHE A 4 11.93 -4.28 1.57
N VAL A 5 10.77 -4.90 1.35
CA VAL A 5 9.84 -4.56 0.28
C VAL A 5 8.54 -4.00 0.87
N ALA A 6 8.04 -2.89 0.35
CA ALA A 6 6.73 -2.36 0.71
C ALA A 6 5.73 -2.58 -0.44
N ILE A 7 4.52 -3.03 -0.12
CA ILE A 7 3.43 -3.13 -1.09
C ILE A 7 2.49 -1.95 -0.90
N ALA A 8 2.43 -1.10 -1.91
CA ALA A 8 1.62 0.10 -1.98
C ALA A 8 0.36 -0.10 -2.85
N GLY A 9 -0.64 0.71 -2.62
CA GLY A 9 -1.86 0.75 -3.44
C GLY A 9 -3.13 1.01 -2.65
N ASN A 10 -4.21 1.29 -3.36
CA ASN A 10 -5.47 1.77 -2.82
C ASN A 10 -6.19 0.73 -1.94
N ILE A 11 -7.25 1.17 -1.25
CA ILE A 11 -8.15 0.31 -0.47
C ILE A 11 -8.77 -0.73 -1.42
N GLY A 12 -8.75 -2.01 -1.00
CA GLY A 12 -9.35 -3.10 -1.79
C GLY A 12 -8.49 -3.67 -2.92
N VAL A 13 -7.29 -3.11 -3.22
CA VAL A 13 -6.48 -3.56 -4.35
C VAL A 13 -5.87 -4.96 -4.21
N GLY A 14 -5.79 -5.52 -2.97
CA GLY A 14 -5.29 -6.87 -2.73
C GLY A 14 -3.91 -6.96 -2.06
N LYS A 15 -3.41 -5.87 -1.48
CA LYS A 15 -2.09 -5.81 -0.81
C LYS A 15 -1.83 -6.96 0.16
N SER A 16 -2.69 -7.14 1.16
CA SER A 16 -2.49 -8.16 2.20
C SER A 16 -2.46 -9.58 1.64
N THR A 17 -3.22 -9.83 0.57
CA THR A 17 -3.22 -11.10 -0.15
C THR A 17 -1.87 -11.31 -0.84
N LEU A 18 -1.38 -10.28 -1.56
CA LEU A 18 -0.08 -10.38 -2.24
C LEU A 18 1.07 -10.49 -1.25
N VAL A 19 1.05 -9.74 -0.12
CA VAL A 19 2.03 -9.89 0.97
C VAL A 19 2.13 -11.35 1.40
N LYS A 20 0.98 -11.98 1.73
CA LYS A 20 0.95 -13.37 2.15
C LYS A 20 1.56 -14.30 1.09
N MET A 21 1.11 -14.18 -0.15
CA MET A 21 1.52 -15.08 -1.23
C MET A 21 3.00 -14.93 -1.58
N LEU A 22 3.52 -13.69 -1.61
CA LEU A 22 4.95 -13.45 -1.84
C LEU A 22 5.81 -13.97 -0.68
N CYS A 23 5.38 -13.75 0.57
CA CYS A 23 6.10 -14.27 1.74
C CYS A 23 6.15 -15.80 1.74
N ASP A 24 5.03 -16.46 1.42
CA ASP A 24 4.96 -17.91 1.30
C ASP A 24 5.91 -18.44 0.19
N GLN A 25 6.04 -17.74 -0.94
CA GLN A 25 6.90 -18.13 -2.07
C GLN A 25 8.40 -17.84 -1.82
N MET A 26 8.70 -16.71 -1.19
CA MET A 26 10.07 -16.21 -1.03
C MET A 26 10.70 -16.60 0.32
N GLY A 27 9.92 -17.13 1.26
CA GLY A 27 10.37 -17.44 2.62
C GLY A 27 10.67 -16.18 3.44
N TRP A 28 9.91 -15.08 3.21
CA TRP A 28 10.10 -13.81 3.87
C TRP A 28 9.03 -13.56 4.93
N ASP A 29 9.29 -12.66 5.87
CA ASP A 29 8.36 -12.37 6.96
C ASP A 29 7.37 -11.25 6.59
N PRO A 30 6.05 -11.47 6.81
CA PRO A 30 5.03 -10.46 6.53
C PRO A 30 4.88 -9.47 7.68
N PHE A 31 4.67 -8.19 7.32
CA PHE A 31 4.27 -7.12 8.23
C PHE A 31 2.95 -6.51 7.76
N TYR A 32 1.86 -6.85 8.44
CA TYR A 32 0.51 -6.42 8.05
C TYR A 32 0.11 -5.09 8.67
N GLU A 33 -0.81 -4.38 7.99
CA GLU A 33 -1.43 -3.17 8.49
C GLU A 33 -2.43 -3.49 9.61
N PRO A 34 -2.35 -2.82 10.79
CA PRO A 34 -3.24 -3.07 11.92
C PRO A 34 -4.61 -2.37 11.77
N VAL A 35 -5.29 -2.59 10.65
CA VAL A 35 -6.57 -1.92 10.31
C VAL A 35 -7.65 -2.16 11.37
N THR A 36 -7.75 -3.38 11.88
CA THR A 36 -8.78 -3.77 12.85
C THR A 36 -8.54 -3.24 14.26
N GLU A 37 -7.34 -2.75 14.54
CA GLU A 37 -6.96 -2.22 15.85
C GLU A 37 -7.25 -0.72 15.98
N ASN A 38 -7.58 -0.04 14.87
CA ASN A 38 -7.84 1.40 14.90
C ASN A 38 -9.22 1.68 15.54
N PRO A 39 -9.25 2.24 16.78
CA PRO A 39 -10.50 2.47 17.49
C PRO A 39 -11.33 3.60 16.87
N TYR A 40 -10.74 4.42 16.03
CA TYR A 40 -11.39 5.56 15.37
C TYR A 40 -11.99 5.19 14.00
N LEU A 41 -11.68 4.02 13.45
CA LEU A 41 -11.95 3.74 12.04
C LEU A 41 -13.45 3.71 11.71
N ALA A 42 -14.28 3.13 12.57
CA ALA A 42 -15.73 3.09 12.39
C ALA A 42 -16.35 4.49 12.45
N ASP A 43 -15.92 5.30 13.42
CA ASP A 43 -16.37 6.68 13.59
C ASP A 43 -15.87 7.58 12.47
N PHE A 44 -14.64 7.35 12.00
CA PHE A 44 -14.05 8.05 10.85
C PHE A 44 -14.91 7.90 9.59
N TYR A 45 -15.34 6.68 9.24
CA TYR A 45 -16.21 6.49 8.07
C TYR A 45 -17.63 7.05 8.25
N GLN A 46 -18.07 7.33 9.49
CA GLN A 46 -19.34 8.01 9.76
C GLN A 46 -19.20 9.53 9.70
N ASN A 47 -18.08 10.07 10.19
CA ASN A 47 -17.82 11.52 10.24
C ASN A 47 -16.32 11.78 10.09
N MET A 48 -15.86 11.88 8.81
CA MET A 48 -14.45 12.06 8.49
C MET A 48 -13.86 13.33 9.12
N SER A 49 -14.57 14.47 9.08
CA SER A 49 -14.06 15.73 9.59
C SER A 49 -13.83 15.74 11.10
N ALA A 50 -14.58 14.94 11.85
CA ALA A 50 -14.38 14.83 13.30
C ALA A 50 -13.22 13.88 13.66
N TRP A 51 -12.98 12.84 12.86
CA TRP A 51 -12.10 11.73 13.24
C TRP A 51 -10.89 11.51 12.34
N ALA A 52 -10.75 12.27 11.23
CA ALA A 52 -9.65 12.11 10.30
C ALA A 52 -8.29 12.23 10.95
N PHE A 53 -8.03 13.31 11.67
CA PHE A 53 -6.75 13.54 12.34
C PHE A 53 -6.41 12.41 13.34
N HIS A 54 -7.36 12.02 14.19
CA HIS A 54 -7.18 10.97 15.19
C HIS A 54 -6.83 9.62 14.54
N SER A 55 -7.57 9.28 13.48
CA SER A 55 -7.35 8.05 12.72
C SER A 55 -5.97 8.04 12.04
N GLN A 56 -5.55 9.17 11.44
CA GLN A 56 -4.24 9.26 10.77
C GLN A 56 -3.07 9.24 11.77
N VAL A 57 -3.19 9.88 12.92
CA VAL A 57 -2.18 9.81 13.99
C VAL A 57 -2.05 8.38 14.53
N PHE A 58 -3.17 7.66 14.69
CA PHE A 58 -3.15 6.26 15.08
C PHE A 58 -2.38 5.41 14.07
N PHE A 59 -2.72 5.52 12.78
CA PHE A 59 -2.02 4.76 11.73
C PHE A 59 -0.53 5.11 11.70
N LEU A 60 -0.17 6.38 11.74
CA LEU A 60 1.23 6.81 11.77
C LEU A 60 1.99 6.17 12.96
N ALA A 61 1.44 6.24 14.18
CA ALA A 61 2.08 5.67 15.37
C ALA A 61 2.31 4.16 15.26
N HIS A 62 1.31 3.42 14.77
CA HIS A 62 1.40 1.98 14.56
C HIS A 62 2.36 1.63 13.42
N ARG A 63 2.38 2.42 12.35
CA ARG A 63 3.29 2.26 11.23
C ARG A 63 4.75 2.46 11.64
N LEU A 64 5.01 3.49 12.41
CA LEU A 64 6.36 3.74 12.96
C LEU A 64 6.82 2.56 13.82
N ARG A 65 5.96 2.06 14.72
CA ARG A 65 6.26 0.89 15.55
C ARG A 65 6.54 -0.36 14.70
N SER A 66 5.70 -0.61 13.70
CA SER A 66 5.88 -1.72 12.76
C SER A 66 7.21 -1.58 11.99
N HIS A 67 7.54 -0.36 11.54
CA HIS A 67 8.78 -0.09 10.84
C HIS A 67 10.03 -0.35 11.70
N PHE A 68 10.00 0.03 12.97
CA PHE A 68 11.09 -0.35 13.91
C PHE A 68 11.21 -1.86 14.05
N GLY A 69 10.10 -2.59 14.14
CA GLY A 69 10.10 -4.05 14.20
C GLY A 69 10.72 -4.70 12.97
N LEU A 70 10.32 -4.26 11.77
CA LEU A 70 10.88 -4.79 10.52
C LEU A 70 12.36 -4.46 10.33
N ALA A 71 12.81 -3.28 10.80
CA ALA A 71 14.23 -2.90 10.74
C ALA A 71 15.12 -3.83 11.59
N GLN A 72 14.59 -4.34 12.70
CA GLN A 72 15.28 -5.28 13.61
C GLN A 72 15.13 -6.75 13.20
N ASN A 73 14.19 -7.07 12.31
CA ASN A 73 13.97 -8.46 11.87
C ASN A 73 15.22 -8.98 11.15
N PRO A 74 15.75 -10.18 11.46
CA PRO A 74 16.93 -10.75 10.81
C PRO A 74 16.66 -11.20 9.36
N ASN A 75 15.41 -11.49 9.01
CA ASN A 75 14.99 -11.98 7.71
C ASN A 75 14.61 -10.84 6.77
N SER A 76 14.50 -11.15 5.48
CA SER A 76 13.84 -10.26 4.51
C SER A 76 12.36 -10.12 4.85
N VAL A 77 11.79 -8.95 4.59
CA VAL A 77 10.42 -8.60 5.02
C VAL A 77 9.61 -7.97 3.91
N ILE A 78 8.31 -8.22 3.92
CA ILE A 78 7.33 -7.53 3.06
C ILE A 78 6.31 -6.83 3.94
N GLN A 79 6.14 -5.52 3.75
CA GLN A 79 5.20 -4.69 4.51
C GLN A 79 3.96 -4.35 3.69
N ASP A 80 2.77 -4.57 4.28
CA ASP A 80 1.49 -4.09 3.75
C ASP A 80 1.33 -2.62 4.08
N ARG A 81 1.49 -1.77 3.10
CA ARG A 81 1.46 -0.31 3.17
C ARG A 81 2.63 0.29 3.96
N SER A 82 3.20 1.34 3.44
CA SER A 82 4.33 2.06 4.02
C SER A 82 3.91 3.31 4.78
N VAL A 83 4.82 3.84 5.59
CA VAL A 83 4.64 5.12 6.29
C VAL A 83 4.48 6.30 5.31
N TYR A 84 5.07 6.19 4.12
CA TYR A 84 4.98 7.22 3.08
C TYR A 84 3.56 7.37 2.56
N GLU A 85 2.83 6.26 2.36
CA GLU A 85 1.42 6.29 1.92
C GLU A 85 0.50 6.94 2.95
N ASP A 86 0.74 6.72 4.25
CA ASP A 86 -0.06 7.32 5.30
C ASP A 86 -0.04 8.85 5.20
N ALA A 87 1.12 9.45 4.94
CA ALA A 87 1.29 10.89 4.84
C ALA A 87 0.96 11.45 3.45
N GLU A 88 1.54 10.86 2.40
CA GLU A 88 1.48 11.43 1.05
C GLU A 88 0.13 11.16 0.36
N ILE A 89 -0.57 10.10 0.75
CA ILE A 89 -1.85 9.72 0.16
C ILE A 89 -3.01 10.02 1.12
N PHE A 90 -3.07 9.34 2.27
CA PHE A 90 -4.27 9.36 3.12
C PHE A 90 -4.43 10.68 3.87
N ALA A 91 -3.44 11.13 4.61
CA ALA A 91 -3.52 12.39 5.33
C ALA A 91 -3.64 13.58 4.37
N ASN A 92 -2.90 13.53 3.24
CA ASN A 92 -2.96 14.55 2.20
C ASN A 92 -4.36 14.63 1.56
N ASN A 93 -4.95 13.48 1.18
CA ASN A 93 -6.32 13.44 0.64
C ASN A 93 -7.34 14.05 1.61
N LEU A 94 -7.26 13.69 2.88
CA LEU A 94 -8.18 14.20 3.90
C LEU A 94 -7.99 15.70 4.15
N TYR A 95 -6.77 16.20 4.06
CA TYR A 95 -6.49 17.63 4.11
C TYR A 95 -7.05 18.37 2.89
N GLN A 96 -6.80 17.88 1.67
CA GLN A 96 -7.32 18.49 0.44
C GLN A 96 -8.85 18.54 0.40
N GLN A 97 -9.51 17.54 1.00
CA GLN A 97 -10.97 17.50 1.15
C GLN A 97 -11.51 18.34 2.32
N GLY A 98 -10.67 19.05 3.08
CA GLY A 98 -11.07 19.85 4.24
C GLY A 98 -11.47 19.03 5.47
N ASN A 99 -11.18 17.71 5.49
CA ASN A 99 -11.45 16.83 6.63
C ASN A 99 -10.37 16.93 7.73
N ILE A 100 -9.18 17.46 7.42
CA ILE A 100 -8.14 17.83 8.39
C ILE A 100 -7.87 19.32 8.24
N GLN A 101 -7.86 20.05 9.35
CA GLN A 101 -7.59 21.49 9.35
C GLN A 101 -6.09 21.77 9.14
N ASP A 102 -5.76 22.97 8.64
CA ASP A 102 -4.37 23.39 8.34
C ASP A 102 -3.40 23.18 9.52
N ARG A 103 -3.81 23.58 10.74
CA ARG A 103 -2.96 23.44 11.93
C ARG A 103 -2.67 21.98 12.28
N ASP A 104 -3.70 21.12 12.15
CA ASP A 104 -3.60 19.69 12.49
C ASP A 104 -2.79 18.96 11.42
N TYR A 105 -2.98 19.32 10.14
CA TYR A 105 -2.19 18.77 9.04
C TYR A 105 -0.71 19.16 9.14
N LYS A 106 -0.39 20.41 9.48
CA LYS A 106 0.99 20.85 9.72
C LYS A 106 1.63 20.06 10.85
N THR A 107 0.94 19.88 11.97
CA THR A 107 1.45 19.09 13.11
C THR A 107 1.68 17.62 12.71
N TYR A 108 0.76 17.03 11.95
CA TYR A 108 0.92 15.67 11.41
C TYR A 108 2.14 15.57 10.49
N ARG A 109 2.32 16.54 9.57
CA ARG A 109 3.48 16.56 8.65
C ARG A 109 4.80 16.69 9.40
N GLU A 110 4.90 17.58 10.38
CA GLU A 110 6.10 17.74 11.21
C GLU A 110 6.46 16.45 11.95
N LEU A 111 5.47 15.76 12.52
CA LEU A 111 5.67 14.46 13.17
C LEU A 111 6.19 13.40 12.17
N TYR A 112 5.54 13.29 11.01
CA TYR A 112 5.92 12.36 9.96
C TYR A 112 7.33 12.65 9.45
N GLU A 113 7.63 13.89 9.06
CA GLU A 113 8.91 14.31 8.49
C GLU A 113 10.07 14.13 9.48
N THR A 114 9.81 14.37 10.76
CA THR A 114 10.80 14.09 11.80
C THR A 114 11.06 12.60 11.95
N ALA A 115 10.00 11.80 12.00
CA ALA A 115 10.14 10.36 12.24
C ALA A 115 10.79 9.62 11.06
N VAL A 116 10.44 9.99 9.82
CA VAL A 116 10.89 9.28 8.62
C VAL A 116 12.41 9.42 8.39
N GLN A 117 13.05 10.47 8.91
CA GLN A 117 14.50 10.66 8.82
C GLN A 117 15.31 9.56 9.54
N PHE A 118 14.69 8.85 10.48
CA PHE A 118 15.33 7.78 11.25
C PHE A 118 14.97 6.38 10.74
N LEU A 119 14.15 6.29 9.69
CA LEU A 119 13.69 5.01 9.17
C LEU A 119 14.48 4.61 7.91
N PRO A 120 14.94 3.35 7.80
CA PRO A 120 15.54 2.88 6.57
C PRO A 120 14.46 2.84 5.46
N PRO A 121 14.76 3.34 4.25
CA PRO A 121 13.85 3.22 3.12
C PRO A 121 13.71 1.75 2.69
N PRO A 122 12.62 1.38 2.00
CA PRO A 122 12.53 0.06 1.38
C PRO A 122 13.54 -0.12 0.24
N ASP A 123 13.91 -1.37 -0.05
CA ASP A 123 14.71 -1.73 -1.22
C ASP A 123 13.87 -1.69 -2.52
N LEU A 124 12.55 -1.85 -2.39
CA LEU A 124 11.59 -1.85 -3.50
C LEU A 124 10.20 -1.48 -3.00
N VAL A 125 9.48 -0.66 -3.75
CA VAL A 125 8.02 -0.50 -3.63
C VAL A 125 7.33 -1.27 -4.75
N ILE A 126 6.40 -2.16 -4.40
CA ILE A 126 5.48 -2.80 -5.34
C ILE A 126 4.17 -2.01 -5.31
N TYR A 127 3.87 -1.29 -6.38
CA TYR A 127 2.63 -0.53 -6.49
C TYR A 127 1.57 -1.32 -7.23
N LEU A 128 0.51 -1.73 -6.52
CA LEU A 128 -0.67 -2.36 -7.13
C LEU A 128 -1.60 -1.29 -7.71
N ARG A 129 -1.66 -1.22 -9.03
CA ARG A 129 -2.54 -0.31 -9.77
C ARG A 129 -3.84 -1.03 -10.12
N ALA A 130 -4.99 -0.45 -9.74
CA ALA A 130 -6.30 -0.98 -10.11
C ALA A 130 -7.32 0.14 -10.37
N SER A 131 -8.25 -0.12 -11.27
CA SER A 131 -9.37 0.76 -11.57
C SER A 131 -10.36 0.83 -10.40
N VAL A 132 -11.08 1.96 -10.29
CA VAL A 132 -12.11 2.12 -9.25
C VAL A 132 -13.18 1.02 -9.28
N PRO A 133 -13.70 0.58 -10.45
CA PRO A 133 -14.61 -0.56 -10.51
C PRO A 133 -14.04 -1.84 -9.88
N THR A 134 -12.80 -2.18 -10.16
CA THR A 134 -12.13 -3.35 -9.55
C THR A 134 -12.01 -3.20 -8.03
N LEU A 135 -11.61 -2.02 -7.54
CA LEU A 135 -11.52 -1.74 -6.10
C LEU A 135 -12.88 -1.92 -5.41
N LEU A 136 -13.95 -1.33 -5.96
CA LEU A 136 -15.31 -1.46 -5.43
C LEU A 136 -15.79 -2.90 -5.38
N ASN A 137 -15.56 -3.67 -6.45
CA ASN A 137 -15.92 -5.08 -6.50
C ASN A 137 -15.21 -5.88 -5.40
N ARG A 138 -13.91 -5.66 -5.21
CA ARG A 138 -13.12 -6.35 -4.17
C ARG A 138 -13.49 -5.91 -2.76
N ILE A 139 -13.78 -4.62 -2.52
CA ILE A 139 -14.29 -4.09 -1.24
C ILE A 139 -15.63 -4.74 -0.89
N ASN A 140 -16.55 -4.78 -1.85
CA ASN A 140 -17.88 -5.39 -1.64
C ASN A 140 -17.78 -6.90 -1.36
N SER A 141 -16.93 -7.62 -2.09
CA SER A 141 -16.70 -9.06 -1.89
C SER A 141 -16.08 -9.37 -0.53
N ARG A 142 -15.20 -8.49 -0.03
CA ARG A 142 -14.59 -8.61 1.31
C ARG A 142 -15.60 -8.38 2.44
N GLY A 143 -16.61 -7.54 2.23
CA GLY A 143 -17.79 -7.41 3.09
C GLY A 143 -17.56 -6.76 4.46
N ARG A 144 -16.54 -5.88 4.62
CA ARG A 144 -16.35 -5.11 5.86
C ARG A 144 -17.40 -4.02 5.98
N ASP A 145 -18.21 -4.02 7.03
CA ASP A 145 -19.37 -3.14 7.18
C ASP A 145 -19.02 -1.66 7.11
N TYR A 146 -17.91 -1.22 7.71
CA TYR A 146 -17.48 0.17 7.71
C TYR A 146 -16.97 0.64 6.34
N GLU A 147 -16.59 -0.26 5.44
CA GLU A 147 -16.12 0.05 4.08
C GLU A 147 -17.25 0.19 3.05
N ARG A 148 -18.46 -0.33 3.36
CA ARG A 148 -19.62 -0.30 2.44
C ARG A 148 -20.05 1.11 2.02
N LYS A 149 -19.67 2.13 2.80
CA LYS A 149 -20.01 3.55 2.56
C LYS A 149 -18.90 4.32 1.82
N ILE A 150 -17.81 3.66 1.43
CA ILE A 150 -16.74 4.32 0.69
C ILE A 150 -17.27 4.78 -0.67
N ALA A 151 -17.26 6.10 -0.90
CA ALA A 151 -17.70 6.67 -2.15
C ALA A 151 -16.70 6.37 -3.29
N PRO A 152 -17.16 6.08 -4.52
CA PRO A 152 -16.27 5.89 -5.67
C PRO A 152 -15.31 7.07 -5.90
N GLU A 153 -15.78 8.29 -5.67
CA GLU A 153 -14.98 9.51 -5.78
C GLU A 153 -13.80 9.55 -4.79
N TYR A 154 -14.01 9.03 -3.57
CA TYR A 154 -12.93 8.92 -2.59
C TYR A 154 -11.82 7.99 -3.10
N LEU A 155 -12.17 6.84 -3.66
CA LEU A 155 -11.20 5.90 -4.25
C LEU A 155 -10.51 6.48 -5.47
N LYS A 156 -11.25 7.26 -6.29
CA LYS A 156 -10.67 7.96 -7.44
C LYS A 156 -9.62 8.97 -7.00
N ASN A 157 -9.93 9.81 -6.02
CA ASN A 157 -8.99 10.81 -5.50
C ASN A 157 -7.74 10.16 -4.92
N LEU A 158 -7.88 9.03 -4.22
CA LEU A 158 -6.73 8.25 -3.77
C LEU A 158 -5.91 7.71 -4.94
N ASN A 159 -6.54 7.17 -6.01
CA ASN A 159 -5.81 6.71 -7.20
C ASN A 159 -5.01 7.85 -7.84
N ASP A 160 -5.61 9.03 -8.01
CA ASP A 160 -4.95 10.20 -8.59
C ASP A 160 -3.71 10.61 -7.75
N LEU A 161 -3.82 10.57 -6.42
CA LEU A 161 -2.69 10.81 -5.52
C LEU A 161 -1.62 9.72 -5.61
N TYR A 162 -2.00 8.44 -5.72
CA TYR A 162 -1.05 7.34 -5.91
C TYR A 162 -0.24 7.51 -7.20
N GLU A 163 -0.89 7.81 -8.34
CA GLU A 163 -0.20 8.02 -9.61
C GLU A 163 0.82 9.16 -9.48
N SER A 164 0.40 10.32 -8.95
CA SER A 164 1.30 11.46 -8.75
C SER A 164 2.44 11.14 -7.78
N TRP A 165 2.17 10.40 -6.70
CA TRP A 165 3.19 10.01 -5.74
C TRP A 165 4.22 9.06 -6.35
N ILE A 166 3.78 8.04 -7.07
CA ILE A 166 4.65 7.04 -7.70
C ILE A 166 5.54 7.67 -8.77
N GLU A 167 5.01 8.60 -9.58
CA GLU A 167 5.79 9.35 -10.58
C GLU A 167 6.94 10.16 -9.96
N ASN A 168 6.75 10.66 -8.73
CA ASN A 168 7.73 11.49 -8.03
C ASN A 168 8.52 10.73 -6.95
N PHE A 169 8.29 9.43 -6.77
CA PHE A 169 8.94 8.65 -5.73
C PHE A 169 10.36 8.25 -6.11
N THR A 170 11.34 8.69 -5.32
CA THR A 170 12.78 8.54 -5.63
C THR A 170 13.60 7.80 -4.58
N LEU A 171 12.99 7.36 -3.48
CA LEU A 171 13.73 6.73 -2.38
C LEU A 171 14.25 5.33 -2.71
N CYS A 172 13.55 4.61 -3.58
CA CYS A 172 13.95 3.29 -4.08
C CYS A 172 13.24 3.00 -5.41
N PRO A 173 13.62 1.93 -6.13
CA PRO A 173 12.90 1.46 -7.32
C PRO A 173 11.42 1.17 -7.02
N VAL A 174 10.57 1.35 -8.04
CA VAL A 174 9.16 0.99 -8.02
C VAL A 174 8.86 -0.07 -9.07
N LEU A 175 8.06 -1.08 -8.72
CA LEU A 175 7.48 -2.05 -9.63
C LEU A 175 5.96 -1.84 -9.66
N ALA A 176 5.44 -1.26 -10.74
CA ALA A 176 3.99 -1.14 -10.94
C ALA A 176 3.41 -2.47 -11.44
N VAL A 177 2.42 -2.99 -10.73
CA VAL A 177 1.74 -4.25 -11.03
C VAL A 177 0.30 -3.94 -11.48
N PRO A 178 -0.11 -4.27 -12.72
CA PRO A 178 -1.47 -4.03 -13.21
C PRO A 178 -2.45 -5.04 -12.60
N ALA A 179 -3.02 -4.68 -11.45
CA ALA A 179 -3.87 -5.57 -10.66
C ALA A 179 -5.28 -5.76 -11.23
N ASP A 180 -5.65 -5.07 -12.30
CA ASP A 180 -6.85 -5.35 -13.08
C ASP A 180 -6.65 -6.59 -13.97
N ASP A 181 -5.44 -6.77 -14.52
CA ASP A 181 -5.11 -7.79 -15.51
C ASP A 181 -4.49 -9.04 -14.89
N LEU A 182 -4.00 -8.95 -13.64
CA LEU A 182 -3.31 -10.03 -12.95
C LEU A 182 -4.14 -10.57 -11.78
N ASP A 183 -4.79 -11.71 -11.98
CA ASP A 183 -5.42 -12.49 -10.91
C ASP A 183 -4.45 -13.56 -10.37
N TYR A 184 -3.57 -13.12 -9.46
CA TYR A 184 -2.59 -13.99 -8.82
C TYR A 184 -3.19 -14.93 -7.76
N VAL A 185 -4.49 -14.81 -7.47
CA VAL A 185 -5.23 -15.72 -6.59
C VAL A 185 -5.75 -16.90 -7.38
N ALA A 186 -6.33 -16.66 -8.56
CA ALA A 186 -6.88 -17.71 -9.41
C ALA A 186 -5.79 -18.41 -10.24
N HIS A 187 -4.75 -17.69 -10.67
CA HIS A 187 -3.71 -18.19 -11.57
C HIS A 187 -2.33 -18.18 -10.92
N SER A 188 -1.77 -19.35 -10.67
CA SER A 188 -0.44 -19.49 -10.06
C SER A 188 0.67 -18.90 -10.94
N GLY A 189 0.50 -18.92 -12.26
CA GLY A 189 1.42 -18.31 -13.20
C GLY A 189 1.53 -16.78 -13.04
N HIS A 190 0.45 -16.08 -12.73
CA HIS A 190 0.49 -14.65 -12.43
C HIS A 190 1.34 -14.36 -11.19
N LEU A 191 1.22 -15.18 -10.12
CA LEU A 191 2.07 -15.04 -8.95
C LEU A 191 3.55 -15.26 -9.29
N ARG A 192 3.86 -16.34 -10.04
CA ARG A 192 5.24 -16.64 -10.47
C ARG A 192 5.83 -15.51 -11.30
N LEU A 193 5.01 -14.90 -12.18
CA LEU A 193 5.41 -13.73 -12.97
C LEU A 193 5.76 -12.55 -12.08
N ILE A 194 4.91 -12.24 -11.08
CA ILE A 194 5.17 -11.14 -10.12
C ILE A 194 6.47 -11.42 -9.34
N VAL A 195 6.66 -12.63 -8.80
CA VAL A 195 7.90 -13.02 -8.09
C VAL A 195 9.13 -12.78 -8.95
N LYS A 196 9.10 -13.22 -10.21
CA LYS A 196 10.21 -13.01 -11.16
C LYS A 196 10.50 -11.53 -11.39
N LYS A 197 9.46 -10.69 -11.57
CA LYS A 197 9.63 -9.24 -11.75
C LYS A 197 10.18 -8.54 -10.49
N VAL A 198 9.77 -9.01 -9.30
CA VAL A 198 10.32 -8.54 -8.01
C VAL A 198 11.82 -8.87 -7.91
N ASP A 199 12.21 -10.10 -8.21
CA ASP A 199 13.63 -10.50 -8.21
C ASP A 199 14.44 -9.71 -9.23
N ASP A 200 13.90 -9.51 -10.43
CA ASP A 200 14.53 -8.71 -11.48
C ASP A 200 14.80 -7.27 -11.00
N LYS A 201 13.82 -6.61 -10.36
CA LYS A 201 14.00 -5.26 -9.78
C LYS A 201 14.99 -5.24 -8.63
N LEU A 202 14.92 -6.20 -7.72
CA LEU A 202 15.84 -6.28 -6.57
C LEU A 202 17.30 -6.59 -6.96
N THR A 203 17.50 -7.18 -8.14
CA THR A 203 18.84 -7.42 -8.72
C THR A 203 19.35 -6.27 -9.58
N GLY A 204 18.60 -5.17 -9.69
CA GLY A 204 19.04 -3.93 -10.31
C GLY A 204 18.66 -3.76 -11.79
N LYS A 205 17.72 -4.54 -12.32
CA LYS A 205 17.20 -4.28 -13.67
C LYS A 205 16.41 -2.97 -13.67
N GLU A 206 16.77 -2.06 -14.57
CA GLU A 206 16.14 -0.74 -14.66
C GLU A 206 14.71 -0.82 -15.22
N GLU A 207 14.53 -1.47 -16.36
CA GLU A 207 13.22 -1.68 -16.98
C GLU A 207 12.65 -3.05 -16.64
N VAL A 208 11.59 -3.05 -15.86
CA VAL A 208 10.79 -4.25 -15.55
C VAL A 208 9.32 -3.87 -15.70
N VAL A 209 8.70 -4.36 -16.77
CA VAL A 209 7.30 -4.09 -17.12
C VAL A 209 6.53 -5.40 -17.24
N PHE A 210 5.22 -5.33 -17.17
CA PHE A 210 4.32 -6.45 -17.41
C PHE A 210 3.76 -6.35 -18.83
N GLU A 211 4.26 -7.17 -19.74
CA GLU A 211 3.79 -7.19 -21.12
C GLU A 211 2.47 -7.97 -21.23
N PRO A 212 1.50 -7.49 -22.03
CA PRO A 212 0.21 -8.16 -22.17
C PRO A 212 0.30 -9.63 -22.57
N GLU A 213 1.21 -9.96 -23.48
CA GLU A 213 1.45 -11.34 -23.94
C GLU A 213 2.03 -12.25 -22.84
N GLU A 214 2.90 -11.68 -21.99
CA GLU A 214 3.50 -12.40 -20.86
C GLU A 214 2.45 -12.69 -19.79
N MET A 215 1.58 -11.72 -19.50
CA MET A 215 0.47 -11.90 -18.57
C MET A 215 -0.55 -12.93 -19.09
N ALA A 216 -0.90 -12.89 -20.37
CA ALA A 216 -1.82 -13.85 -20.97
C ALA A 216 -1.28 -15.29 -20.88
N ARG A 217 0.00 -15.53 -21.20
CA ARG A 217 0.62 -16.85 -21.05
C ARG A 217 0.64 -17.33 -19.60
N ALA A 218 0.92 -16.43 -18.67
CA ALA A 218 0.94 -16.75 -17.25
C ALA A 218 -0.45 -17.09 -16.67
N ALA A 219 -1.53 -16.74 -17.35
CA ALA A 219 -2.89 -17.13 -16.99
C ALA A 219 -3.22 -18.59 -17.37
N GLU A 220 -2.50 -19.19 -18.33
CA GLU A 220 -2.72 -20.57 -18.80
C GLU A 220 -2.02 -21.60 -17.90
N ASP A 221 -1.04 -21.18 -17.10
CA ASP A 221 -0.25 -22.00 -16.16
C ASP A 221 -0.86 -22.06 -14.74
#